data_f61a0364420ec646e9790c235968a32a
#
_entry.id   f61a0364420ec646e9790c235968a32a
#
_cell.length_a   1.000
_cell.length_b   1.000
_cell.length_c   1.000
_cell.angle_alpha   90.00
_cell.angle_beta   90.00
_cell.angle_gamma   90.00
#
_symmetry.space_group_name_H-M   'P 1'
#
loop_
_entity.id
_entity.type
_entity.pdbx_description
1 polymer ?
#
loop_
_entity_poly.entity_id
_entity_poly.type
_entity_poly.pdbx_seq_one_letter_code
_entity_poly.pdbx_strand_id
1 'polypeptide(L)'
;AIAECLYVGIMTDTGSFKYSNVTAKTHHIIAKLIAAGAENAKIHDLIYDNSSANRMRLLGYCLNEKLLLYPENNSAVISLTAEELERFEFQKGDTEGFVNYALAIKGIKFAVFIAEKDGLVKLSLRSKGNFNVNEIANKYFNGGGHINASGGISQVSVNETIKLIEKIINTYKKELTN
;
A
#
# COMPACT_ATOMS: atom_id res chain seq x y z
N ALA A 1 5.01 21.88 17.39
CA ALA A 1 5.81 20.64 17.26
C ALA A 1 5.10 19.40 17.81
N ILE A 2 4.81 19.25 19.13
CA ILE A 2 4.22 18.00 19.67
C ILE A 2 2.82 17.75 19.09
N ALA A 3 1.95 18.75 19.07
CA ALA A 3 0.60 18.62 18.52
C ALA A 3 0.62 18.22 17.03
N GLU A 4 1.52 18.74 16.24
CA GLU A 4 1.70 18.39 14.82
C GLU A 4 2.18 16.95 14.66
N CYS A 5 3.17 16.50 15.44
CA CYS A 5 3.65 15.11 15.40
C CYS A 5 2.52 14.11 15.74
N LEU A 6 1.72 14.40 16.77
CA LEU A 6 0.58 13.58 17.16
C LEU A 6 -0.51 13.60 16.08
N TYR A 7 -0.77 14.76 15.48
CA TYR A 7 -1.72 14.89 14.35
C TYR A 7 -1.28 14.04 13.17
N VAL A 8 -0.01 14.18 12.73
CA VAL A 8 0.55 13.38 11.61
C VAL A 8 0.44 11.89 11.90
N GLY A 9 0.84 11.45 13.10
CA GLY A 9 0.77 10.03 13.48
C GLY A 9 -0.66 9.48 13.38
N ILE A 10 -1.64 10.17 13.96
CA ILE A 10 -3.05 9.74 13.88
C ILE A 10 -3.56 9.78 12.43
N MET A 11 -3.26 10.84 11.70
CA MET A 11 -3.70 11.01 10.30
C MET A 11 -3.15 9.89 9.40
N THR A 12 -1.87 9.59 9.48
CA THR A 12 -1.24 8.56 8.64
C THR A 12 -1.67 7.15 9.00
N ASP A 13 -1.76 6.82 10.30
CA ASP A 13 -2.18 5.51 10.81
C ASP A 13 -3.66 5.20 10.53
N THR A 14 -4.47 6.22 10.38
CA THR A 14 -5.90 6.10 10.07
C THR A 14 -6.24 6.26 8.58
N GLY A 15 -5.22 6.34 7.72
CA GLY A 15 -5.40 6.59 6.29
C GLY A 15 -6.19 7.88 6.01
N SER A 16 -5.80 8.97 6.65
CA SER A 16 -6.49 10.26 6.63
C SER A 16 -7.95 10.14 7.12
N PHE A 17 -8.12 9.48 8.26
CA PHE A 17 -9.41 9.27 8.95
C PHE A 17 -10.42 8.40 8.20
N LYS A 18 -9.94 7.56 7.28
CA LYS A 18 -10.78 6.72 6.41
C LYS A 18 -11.04 5.32 6.99
N TYR A 19 -10.12 4.80 7.82
CA TYR A 19 -10.19 3.41 8.25
C TYR A 19 -11.22 3.18 9.36
N SER A 20 -11.67 1.93 9.53
CA SER A 20 -12.73 1.54 10.46
C SER A 20 -12.37 1.71 11.94
N ASN A 21 -11.10 1.90 12.28
CA ASN A 21 -10.64 2.22 13.64
C ASN A 21 -10.86 3.69 14.03
N VAL A 22 -11.31 4.54 13.10
CA VAL A 22 -11.65 5.95 13.37
C VAL A 22 -12.98 6.03 14.10
N THR A 23 -13.00 6.76 15.21
CA THR A 23 -14.17 6.94 16.07
C THR A 23 -14.43 8.42 16.34
N ALA A 24 -15.60 8.75 16.93
CA ALA A 24 -15.87 10.10 17.40
C ALA A 24 -14.76 10.61 18.37
N LYS A 25 -14.19 9.72 19.20
CA LYS A 25 -13.05 10.05 20.06
C LYS A 25 -11.82 10.49 19.27
N THR A 26 -11.53 9.82 18.14
CA THR A 26 -10.43 10.19 17.24
C THR A 26 -10.60 11.63 16.76
N HIS A 27 -11.77 11.99 16.23
CA HIS A 27 -12.05 13.34 15.77
C HIS A 27 -12.01 14.38 16.89
N HIS A 28 -12.44 14.02 18.10
CA HIS A 28 -12.36 14.91 19.26
C HIS A 28 -10.89 15.20 19.67
N ILE A 29 -10.03 14.19 19.58
CA ILE A 29 -8.58 14.37 19.81
C ILE A 29 -7.99 15.29 18.73
N ILE A 30 -8.32 15.07 17.46
CA ILE A 30 -7.86 15.90 16.35
C ILE A 30 -8.29 17.38 16.53
N ALA A 31 -9.53 17.62 16.93
CA ALA A 31 -10.00 18.98 17.22
C ALA A 31 -9.15 19.66 18.31
N LYS A 32 -8.77 18.93 19.38
CA LYS A 32 -7.89 19.45 20.42
C LYS A 32 -6.47 19.72 19.91
N LEU A 33 -5.95 18.88 19.02
CA LEU A 33 -4.61 19.09 18.44
C LEU A 33 -4.59 20.32 17.54
N ILE A 34 -5.64 20.56 16.74
CA ILE A 34 -5.78 21.79 15.95
C ILE A 34 -5.88 23.01 16.86
N ALA A 35 -6.70 22.96 17.93
CA ALA A 35 -6.79 24.04 18.90
C ALA A 35 -5.45 24.31 19.63
N ALA A 36 -4.60 23.29 19.76
CA ALA A 36 -3.25 23.40 20.31
C ALA A 36 -2.19 23.88 19.28
N GLY A 37 -2.61 24.26 18.07
CA GLY A 37 -1.78 24.86 17.04
C GLY A 37 -1.26 23.90 15.98
N ALA A 38 -1.84 22.72 15.81
CA ALA A 38 -1.53 21.88 14.66
C ALA A 38 -2.16 22.48 13.38
N GLU A 39 -1.32 22.85 12.42
CA GLU A 39 -1.72 23.43 11.14
C GLU A 39 -2.11 22.32 10.15
N ASN A 40 -3.35 21.83 10.22
CA ASN A 40 -3.79 20.67 9.45
C ASN A 40 -3.59 20.81 7.93
N ALA A 41 -3.87 21.96 7.32
CA ALA A 41 -3.66 22.19 5.89
C ALA A 41 -2.18 22.00 5.52
N LYS A 42 -1.28 22.70 6.22
CA LYS A 42 0.17 22.59 6.01
C LYS A 42 0.68 21.16 6.18
N ILE A 43 0.14 20.41 7.15
CA ILE A 43 0.51 19.02 7.38
C ILE A 43 0.08 18.17 6.18
N HIS A 44 -1.13 18.37 5.64
CA HIS A 44 -1.61 17.64 4.46
C HIS A 44 -0.75 17.96 3.24
N ASP A 45 -0.46 19.23 2.98
CA ASP A 45 0.42 19.67 1.88
C ASP A 45 1.78 18.97 1.94
N LEU A 46 2.41 18.94 3.13
CA LEU A 46 3.71 18.31 3.32
C LEU A 46 3.70 16.77 3.14
N ILE A 47 2.60 16.12 3.47
CA ILE A 47 2.50 14.65 3.44
C ILE A 47 1.95 14.14 2.10
N TYR A 48 0.95 14.81 1.52
CA TYR A 48 0.22 14.30 0.36
C TYR A 48 0.49 15.07 -0.93
N ASP A 49 0.81 16.37 -0.85
CA ASP A 49 0.94 17.23 -2.02
C ASP A 49 2.41 17.60 -2.30
N ASN A 50 3.35 16.83 -1.77
CA ASN A 50 4.80 17.01 -1.94
C ASN A 50 5.45 15.89 -2.77
N SER A 51 4.76 15.42 -3.79
CA SER A 51 5.28 14.35 -4.67
C SER A 51 6.14 14.91 -5.80
N SER A 52 7.28 14.28 -6.06
CA SER A 52 8.12 14.62 -7.23
C SER A 52 7.41 14.31 -8.55
N ALA A 53 7.78 15.00 -9.63
CA ALA A 53 7.27 14.68 -10.96
C ALA A 53 7.62 13.25 -11.38
N ASN A 54 8.81 12.76 -11.01
CA ASN A 54 9.25 11.40 -11.31
C ASN A 54 8.39 10.35 -10.57
N ARG A 55 8.04 10.59 -9.30
CA ARG A 55 7.09 9.75 -8.56
C ARG A 55 5.73 9.67 -9.27
N MET A 56 5.21 10.82 -9.74
CA MET A 56 3.91 10.84 -10.44
C MET A 56 3.96 10.14 -11.80
N ARG A 57 5.07 10.27 -12.54
CA ARG A 57 5.30 9.54 -13.80
C ARG A 57 5.42 8.03 -13.54
N LEU A 58 6.16 7.62 -12.51
CA LEU A 58 6.29 6.22 -12.10
C LEU A 58 4.92 5.64 -11.71
N LEU A 59 4.11 6.37 -10.96
CA LEU A 59 2.74 5.95 -10.64
C LEU A 59 1.89 5.79 -11.90
N GLY A 60 1.94 6.76 -12.83
CA GLY A 60 1.24 6.67 -14.12
C GLY A 60 1.66 5.42 -14.90
N TYR A 61 2.95 5.13 -14.97
CA TYR A 61 3.48 3.92 -15.59
C TYR A 61 2.97 2.65 -14.89
N CYS A 62 2.99 2.61 -13.56
CA CYS A 62 2.45 1.48 -12.80
C CYS A 62 0.99 1.18 -13.14
N LEU A 63 0.16 2.22 -13.20
CA LEU A 63 -1.28 2.06 -13.41
C LEU A 63 -1.64 1.73 -14.86
N ASN A 64 -0.87 2.24 -15.84
CA ASN A 64 -1.13 2.02 -17.26
C ASN A 64 -0.50 0.73 -17.80
N GLU A 65 0.75 0.44 -17.42
CA GLU A 65 1.55 -0.62 -18.05
C GLU A 65 1.76 -1.86 -17.13
N LYS A 66 1.70 -1.67 -15.81
CA LYS A 66 2.13 -2.70 -14.85
C LYS A 66 1.02 -3.26 -13.98
N LEU A 67 -0.20 -2.73 -14.10
CA LEU A 67 -1.36 -3.20 -13.36
C LEU A 67 -1.95 -4.44 -14.00
N LEU A 68 -1.85 -5.56 -13.30
CA LEU A 68 -2.50 -6.83 -13.65
C LEU A 68 -3.78 -6.98 -12.82
N LEU A 69 -4.91 -7.18 -13.49
CA LEU A 69 -6.21 -7.38 -12.85
C LEU A 69 -6.63 -8.84 -12.94
N TYR A 70 -7.14 -9.38 -11.83
CA TYR A 70 -7.74 -10.72 -11.71
C TYR A 70 -9.19 -10.55 -11.23
N PRO A 71 -10.12 -10.11 -12.10
CA PRO A 71 -11.50 -9.75 -11.71
C PRO A 71 -12.25 -10.93 -11.09
N GLU A 72 -12.04 -12.14 -11.63
CA GLU A 72 -12.67 -13.38 -11.16
C GLU A 72 -12.25 -13.76 -9.72
N ASN A 73 -11.21 -13.12 -9.21
CA ASN A 73 -10.64 -13.38 -7.89
C ASN A 73 -10.57 -12.09 -7.05
N ASN A 74 -11.23 -11.01 -7.46
CA ASN A 74 -11.23 -9.72 -6.77
C ASN A 74 -9.82 -9.23 -6.36
N SER A 75 -8.82 -9.44 -7.23
CA SER A 75 -7.42 -9.19 -6.91
C SER A 75 -6.71 -8.37 -7.98
N ALA A 76 -5.65 -7.67 -7.58
CA ALA A 76 -4.80 -6.89 -8.46
C ALA A 76 -3.33 -6.95 -8.05
N VAL A 77 -2.42 -6.89 -9.02
CA VAL A 77 -0.97 -6.90 -8.81
C VAL A 77 -0.34 -5.78 -9.61
N ILE A 78 0.60 -5.06 -9.01
CA ILE A 78 1.51 -4.13 -9.68
C ILE A 78 2.92 -4.61 -9.43
N SER A 79 3.78 -4.60 -10.45
CA SER A 79 5.17 -5.02 -10.30
C SER A 79 6.14 -4.06 -10.98
N LEU A 80 7.30 -3.86 -10.37
CA LEU A 80 8.42 -3.07 -10.91
C LEU A 80 9.72 -3.84 -10.76
N THR A 81 10.52 -3.85 -11.83
CA THR A 81 11.90 -4.31 -11.81
C THR A 81 12.86 -3.20 -11.35
N ALA A 82 14.10 -3.56 -11.02
CA ALA A 82 15.13 -2.59 -10.69
C ALA A 82 15.40 -1.61 -11.84
N GLU A 83 15.44 -2.10 -13.09
CA GLU A 83 15.63 -1.30 -14.30
C GLU A 83 14.49 -0.27 -14.49
N GLU A 84 13.25 -0.68 -14.24
CA GLU A 84 12.11 0.23 -14.31
C GLU A 84 12.16 1.32 -13.23
N LEU A 85 12.58 0.97 -12.02
CA LEU A 85 12.81 1.95 -10.95
C LEU A 85 13.91 2.95 -11.32
N GLU A 86 15.03 2.48 -11.86
CA GLU A 86 16.14 3.32 -12.31
C GLU A 86 15.71 4.27 -13.44
N ARG A 87 14.96 3.77 -14.43
CA ARG A 87 14.41 4.56 -15.54
C ARG A 87 13.61 5.79 -15.07
N PHE A 88 12.92 5.67 -13.94
CA PHE A 88 12.13 6.77 -13.36
C PHE A 88 12.87 7.53 -12.26
N GLU A 89 14.19 7.33 -12.12
CA GLU A 89 15.01 8.01 -11.10
C GLU A 89 14.42 7.84 -9.68
N PHE A 90 13.97 6.61 -9.39
CA PHE A 90 13.31 6.27 -8.14
C PHE A 90 14.10 6.75 -6.91
N GLN A 91 13.41 7.41 -6.00
CA GLN A 91 13.92 7.76 -4.68
C GLN A 91 13.22 6.92 -3.60
N LYS A 92 13.94 6.67 -2.49
CA LYS A 92 13.38 5.94 -1.35
C LYS A 92 12.08 6.61 -0.87
N GLY A 93 10.99 5.88 -0.86
CA GLY A 93 9.66 6.40 -0.51
C GLY A 93 8.71 6.59 -1.70
N ASP A 94 9.21 6.76 -2.92
CA ASP A 94 8.37 7.07 -4.09
C ASP A 94 7.26 6.04 -4.38
N THR A 95 7.47 4.78 -4.02
CA THR A 95 6.47 3.72 -4.24
C THR A 95 5.56 3.49 -3.02
N GLU A 96 5.70 4.29 -1.96
CA GLU A 96 4.81 4.16 -0.82
C GLU A 96 3.36 4.50 -1.20
N GLY A 97 2.44 3.61 -0.80
CA GLY A 97 1.03 3.77 -1.11
C GLY A 97 0.60 3.32 -2.51
N PHE A 98 1.50 2.94 -3.42
CA PHE A 98 1.13 2.51 -4.78
C PHE A 98 0.17 1.32 -4.78
N VAL A 99 0.34 0.36 -3.88
CA VAL A 99 -0.59 -0.76 -3.70
C VAL A 99 -2.02 -0.32 -3.42
N ASN A 100 -2.23 0.84 -2.78
CA ASN A 100 -3.56 1.32 -2.44
C ASN A 100 -4.34 1.79 -3.67
N TYR A 101 -3.68 2.23 -4.74
CA TYR A 101 -4.35 2.56 -6.00
C TYR A 101 -4.97 1.31 -6.64
N ALA A 102 -4.25 0.18 -6.65
CA ALA A 102 -4.80 -1.09 -7.10
C ALA A 102 -5.97 -1.55 -6.20
N LEU A 103 -5.82 -1.43 -4.88
CA LEU A 103 -6.88 -1.78 -3.93
C LEU A 103 -8.10 -0.87 -4.03
N ALA A 104 -7.95 0.38 -4.50
CA ALA A 104 -9.06 1.33 -4.66
C ALA A 104 -10.00 0.97 -5.82
N ILE A 105 -9.57 0.12 -6.75
CA ILE A 105 -10.38 -0.32 -7.88
C ILE A 105 -11.66 -1.03 -7.37
N LYS A 106 -12.78 -0.71 -8.00
CA LYS A 106 -14.08 -1.31 -7.66
C LYS A 106 -14.02 -2.84 -7.79
N GLY A 107 -14.45 -3.55 -6.76
CA GLY A 107 -14.46 -5.02 -6.71
C GLY A 107 -13.16 -5.63 -6.19
N ILE A 108 -12.04 -4.92 -6.18
CA ILE A 108 -10.79 -5.46 -5.66
C ILE A 108 -10.80 -5.51 -4.12
N LYS A 109 -10.50 -6.70 -3.59
CA LYS A 109 -10.38 -7.02 -2.15
C LYS A 109 -8.93 -7.29 -1.73
N PHE A 110 -8.09 -7.74 -2.66
CA PHE A 110 -6.67 -8.04 -2.41
C PHE A 110 -5.79 -7.37 -3.46
N ALA A 111 -4.78 -6.64 -3.02
CA ALA A 111 -3.80 -6.00 -3.89
C ALA A 111 -2.38 -6.27 -3.43
N VAL A 112 -1.49 -6.50 -4.39
CA VAL A 112 -0.05 -6.70 -4.15
C VAL A 112 0.74 -5.72 -5.00
N PHE A 113 1.72 -5.09 -4.37
CA PHE A 113 2.77 -4.34 -5.05
C PHE A 113 4.10 -5.06 -4.85
N ILE A 114 4.78 -5.35 -5.95
CA ILE A 114 6.06 -6.07 -6.00
C ILE A 114 7.10 -5.10 -6.54
N ALA A 115 8.24 -4.97 -5.89
CA ALA A 115 9.34 -4.15 -6.40
C ALA A 115 10.71 -4.79 -6.10
N GLU A 116 11.54 -4.86 -7.13
CA GLU A 116 12.93 -5.25 -6.99
C GLU A 116 13.77 -4.05 -6.55
N LYS A 117 14.31 -4.11 -5.33
CA LYS A 117 15.09 -3.04 -4.71
C LYS A 117 16.28 -3.62 -3.97
N ASP A 118 17.45 -3.05 -4.18
CA ASP A 118 18.66 -3.45 -3.48
C ASP A 118 18.97 -4.98 -3.62
N GLY A 119 18.71 -5.54 -4.79
CA GLY A 119 18.88 -6.98 -5.05
C GLY A 119 17.84 -7.89 -4.37
N LEU A 120 16.79 -7.34 -3.80
CA LEU A 120 15.71 -8.06 -3.13
C LEU A 120 14.35 -7.75 -3.79
N VAL A 121 13.49 -8.75 -3.89
CA VAL A 121 12.11 -8.56 -4.32
C VAL A 121 11.23 -8.34 -3.10
N LYS A 122 10.81 -7.09 -2.87
CA LYS A 122 9.99 -6.67 -1.74
C LYS A 122 8.52 -6.61 -2.15
N LEU A 123 7.64 -7.01 -1.23
CA LEU A 123 6.19 -7.00 -1.44
C LEU A 123 5.48 -6.13 -0.42
N SER A 124 4.46 -5.42 -0.90
CA SER A 124 3.44 -4.81 -0.06
C SER A 124 2.10 -5.47 -0.37
N LEU A 125 1.46 -6.04 0.65
CA LEU A 125 0.16 -6.70 0.54
C LEU A 125 -0.88 -5.85 1.25
N ARG A 126 -2.03 -5.66 0.62
CA ARG A 126 -3.17 -4.93 1.20
C ARG A 126 -4.46 -5.67 0.90
N SER A 127 -5.40 -5.58 1.82
CA SER A 127 -6.73 -6.17 1.64
C SER A 127 -7.84 -5.30 2.21
N LYS A 128 -9.08 -5.68 1.88
CA LYS A 128 -10.31 -5.15 2.47
C LYS A 128 -11.04 -6.25 3.24
N GLY A 129 -11.82 -5.86 4.23
CA GLY A 129 -12.61 -6.80 5.03
C GLY A 129 -11.75 -7.75 5.86
N ASN A 130 -12.15 -9.01 5.91
CA ASN A 130 -11.54 -10.02 6.77
C ASN A 130 -10.44 -10.84 6.08
N PHE A 131 -10.06 -10.52 4.85
CA PHE A 131 -9.00 -11.24 4.15
C PHE A 131 -7.63 -10.93 4.76
N ASN A 132 -7.02 -11.93 5.39
CA ASN A 132 -5.83 -11.77 6.23
C ASN A 132 -4.53 -11.86 5.41
N VAL A 133 -4.00 -10.72 4.97
CA VAL A 133 -2.73 -10.68 4.24
C VAL A 133 -1.50 -10.93 5.11
N ASN A 134 -1.62 -10.82 6.44
CA ASN A 134 -0.52 -11.14 7.35
C ASN A 134 -0.19 -12.65 7.33
N GLU A 135 -1.19 -13.51 7.27
CA GLU A 135 -0.97 -14.96 7.11
C GLU A 135 -0.25 -15.29 5.80
N ILE A 136 -0.62 -14.62 4.70
CA ILE A 136 0.03 -14.78 3.40
C ILE A 136 1.48 -14.32 3.47
N ALA A 137 1.74 -13.15 4.04
CA ALA A 137 3.10 -12.60 4.19
C ALA A 137 4.00 -13.54 5.01
N ASN A 138 3.51 -14.03 6.15
CA ASN A 138 4.25 -14.97 7.00
C ASN A 138 4.50 -16.32 6.29
N LYS A 139 3.48 -16.87 5.64
CA LYS A 139 3.54 -18.22 5.07
C LYS A 139 4.41 -18.31 3.81
N TYR A 140 4.40 -17.28 2.97
CA TYR A 140 4.99 -17.34 1.62
C TYR A 140 6.16 -16.38 1.40
N PHE A 141 6.31 -15.32 2.21
CA PHE A 141 7.22 -14.21 1.91
C PHE A 141 8.13 -13.80 3.07
N ASN A 142 8.28 -14.65 4.07
CA ASN A 142 9.10 -14.35 5.26
C ASN A 142 8.83 -12.93 5.79
N GLY A 143 7.56 -12.57 5.87
CA GLY A 143 7.09 -11.23 6.17
C GLY A 143 6.10 -11.18 7.31
N GLY A 144 5.39 -10.07 7.42
CA GLY A 144 4.39 -9.87 8.47
C GLY A 144 3.78 -8.48 8.44
N GLY A 145 2.93 -8.21 9.42
CA GLY A 145 2.25 -6.93 9.57
C GLY A 145 0.88 -7.07 10.22
N HIS A 146 -0.07 -6.29 9.75
CA HIS A 146 -1.46 -6.32 10.20
C HIS A 146 -2.35 -7.12 9.24
N ILE A 147 -3.57 -7.47 9.68
CA ILE A 147 -4.55 -8.24 8.89
C ILE A 147 -4.70 -7.68 7.47
N ASN A 148 -4.86 -6.37 7.33
CA ASN A 148 -5.10 -5.73 6.03
C ASN A 148 -3.90 -5.01 5.43
N ALA A 149 -2.72 -5.03 6.09
CA ALA A 149 -1.53 -4.34 5.63
C ALA A 149 -0.27 -5.07 6.10
N SER A 150 0.38 -5.79 5.20
CA SER A 150 1.59 -6.55 5.48
C SER A 150 2.64 -6.36 4.39
N GLY A 151 3.86 -6.71 4.70
CA GLY A 151 4.98 -6.72 3.77
C GLY A 151 5.71 -8.04 3.82
N GLY A 152 6.55 -8.31 2.82
CA GLY A 152 7.37 -9.50 2.77
C GLY A 152 8.50 -9.39 1.75
N ILE A 153 9.32 -10.43 1.69
CA ILE A 153 10.43 -10.54 0.74
C ILE A 153 10.29 -11.86 0.01
N SER A 154 10.36 -11.81 -1.32
CA SER A 154 10.45 -12.99 -2.16
C SER A 154 11.92 -13.32 -2.43
N GLN A 155 12.25 -14.60 -2.40
CA GLN A 155 13.59 -15.13 -2.66
C GLN A 155 13.83 -15.44 -4.15
N VAL A 156 12.85 -15.15 -5.00
CA VAL A 156 12.90 -15.43 -6.43
C VAL A 156 12.66 -14.13 -7.22
N SER A 157 12.85 -14.18 -8.54
CA SER A 157 12.68 -13.03 -9.43
C SER A 157 11.28 -12.41 -9.37
N VAL A 158 11.13 -11.18 -9.86
CA VAL A 158 9.83 -10.48 -9.97
C VAL A 158 8.82 -11.35 -10.73
N ASN A 159 9.21 -11.93 -11.87
CA ASN A 159 8.33 -12.76 -12.69
C ASN A 159 7.89 -14.06 -11.99
N GLU A 160 8.78 -14.71 -11.27
CA GLU A 160 8.44 -15.90 -10.48
C GLU A 160 7.57 -15.53 -9.28
N THR A 161 7.81 -14.37 -8.68
CA THR A 161 6.98 -13.84 -7.60
C THR A 161 5.55 -13.56 -8.07
N ILE A 162 5.37 -12.99 -9.27
CA ILE A 162 4.03 -12.79 -9.87
C ILE A 162 3.32 -14.14 -10.02
N LYS A 163 3.98 -15.16 -10.57
CA LYS A 163 3.41 -16.50 -10.71
C LYS A 163 3.04 -17.15 -9.37
N LEU A 164 3.84 -16.88 -8.33
CA LEU A 164 3.53 -17.34 -6.97
C LEU A 164 2.28 -16.63 -6.43
N ILE A 165 2.17 -15.32 -6.62
CA ILE A 165 0.97 -14.55 -6.23
C ILE A 165 -0.27 -15.05 -6.98
N GLU A 166 -0.17 -15.37 -8.27
CA GLU A 166 -1.29 -15.95 -9.04
C GLU A 166 -1.77 -17.28 -8.44
N LYS A 167 -0.84 -18.16 -8.04
CA LYS A 167 -1.17 -19.40 -7.35
C LYS A 167 -1.85 -19.14 -6.00
N ILE A 168 -1.37 -18.16 -5.24
CA ILE A 168 -1.97 -17.75 -3.97
C ILE A 168 -3.40 -17.23 -4.20
N ILE A 169 -3.59 -16.32 -5.14
CA ILE A 169 -4.90 -15.78 -5.53
C ILE A 169 -5.89 -16.91 -5.86
N ASN A 170 -5.46 -17.90 -6.62
CA ASN A 170 -6.29 -19.05 -6.98
C ASN A 170 -6.58 -19.94 -5.76
N THR A 171 -5.62 -20.13 -4.88
CA THR A 171 -5.79 -20.93 -3.65
C THR A 171 -6.84 -20.32 -2.71
N TYR A 172 -6.83 -18.98 -2.58
CA TYR A 172 -7.74 -18.24 -1.71
C TYR A 172 -8.97 -17.68 -2.44
N LYS A 173 -9.28 -18.16 -3.65
CA LYS A 173 -10.39 -17.67 -4.48
C LYS A 173 -11.71 -17.58 -3.72
N LYS A 174 -12.08 -18.63 -2.97
CA LYS A 174 -13.34 -18.66 -2.21
C LYS A 174 -13.44 -17.54 -1.19
N GLU A 175 -12.35 -17.22 -0.50
CA GLU A 175 -12.30 -16.15 0.51
C GLU A 175 -12.34 -14.76 -0.14
N LEU A 176 -11.75 -14.63 -1.32
CA LEU A 176 -11.70 -13.38 -2.08
C LEU A 176 -13.05 -13.05 -2.76
N THR A 177 -13.83 -14.06 -3.14
CA THR A 177 -15.09 -13.86 -3.88
C THR A 177 -16.34 -13.84 -2.99
N ASN A 178 -16.24 -14.31 -1.76
CA ASN A 178 -17.30 -14.20 -0.75
C ASN A 178 -17.21 -12.80 -0.09
#